data_780f6e248eae53cafc1b32e2edccf856
#
_entry.id   780f6e248eae53cafc1b32e2edccf856
#
_cell.length_a   1.000
_cell.length_b   1.000
_cell.length_c   1.000
_cell.angle_alpha   90.00
_cell.angle_beta   90.00
_cell.angle_gamma   90.00
#
_symmetry.space_group_name_H-M   'P 1'
#
loop_
_entity.id
_entity.type
_entity.pdbx_description
1 polymer ?
#
loop_
_entity_poly.entity_id
_entity_poly.type
_entity_poly.pdbx_seq_one_letter_code
_entity_poly.pdbx_strand_id
1 'polypeptide(L)'
;MNISINGKEISGMDGLDDVKINTIKGNHGTTIVINGKEIDHEDSSEINIEINGNINHFNLPSGNVTVNGDVKSLYTMSGNVAVNNGNVGKITTTSGNVNISGNCTDKISTTSGNVTVIGV
;
A
#
# COMPACT_ATOMS: atom_id res chain seq x y z
N MET A 1 10.53 1.62 10.11
CA MET A 1 9.65 1.20 9.01
C MET A 1 10.49 0.76 7.82
N ASN A 2 10.18 -0.38 7.26
CA ASN A 2 10.86 -0.87 6.07
C ASN A 2 9.89 -0.96 4.92
N ILE A 3 10.32 -0.50 3.76
CA ILE A 3 9.51 -0.58 2.54
C ILE A 3 10.28 -1.38 1.50
N SER A 4 9.63 -2.39 0.95
CA SER A 4 10.19 -3.20 -0.13
C SER A 4 9.32 -3.09 -1.37
N ILE A 5 9.95 -2.94 -2.52
CA ILE A 5 9.26 -2.84 -3.80
C ILE A 5 9.76 -3.97 -4.69
N ASN A 6 8.86 -4.85 -5.08
CA ASN A 6 9.17 -6.05 -5.86
C ASN A 6 10.31 -6.86 -5.25
N GLY A 7 10.29 -6.97 -3.91
CA GLY A 7 11.29 -7.73 -3.18
C GLY A 7 12.58 -6.97 -2.88
N LYS A 8 12.69 -5.73 -3.33
CA LYS A 8 13.88 -4.91 -3.12
C LYS A 8 13.64 -3.92 -1.99
N GLU A 9 14.46 -3.99 -0.95
CA GLU A 9 14.33 -3.11 0.20
C GLU A 9 14.79 -1.70 -0.13
N ILE A 10 13.97 -0.71 0.22
CA ILE A 10 14.28 0.69 0.00
C ILE A 10 14.78 1.29 1.30
N SER A 11 15.97 1.84 1.27
CA SER A 11 16.57 2.44 2.46
C SER A 11 16.14 3.90 2.64
N GLY A 12 16.36 4.42 3.84
CA GLY A 12 16.08 5.83 4.12
C GLY A 12 14.63 6.11 4.48
N MET A 13 13.86 5.08 4.78
CA MET A 13 12.44 5.24 5.11
C MET A 13 12.17 5.21 6.60
N ASP A 14 13.20 5.19 7.43
CA ASP A 14 13.02 5.16 8.87
C ASP A 14 12.48 6.50 9.38
N GLY A 15 11.56 6.44 10.31
CA GLY A 15 10.99 7.63 10.93
C GLY A 15 9.89 8.31 10.12
N LEU A 16 9.46 7.72 9.01
CA LEU A 16 8.35 8.25 8.24
C LEU A 16 7.03 7.80 8.85
N ASP A 17 6.14 8.74 9.09
CA ASP A 17 4.77 8.45 9.52
C ASP A 17 3.79 8.50 8.37
N ASP A 18 4.03 9.36 7.40
CA ASP A 18 3.20 9.51 6.22
C ASP A 18 3.96 9.02 5.01
N VAL A 19 3.35 8.10 4.26
CA VAL A 19 3.95 7.59 3.04
C VAL A 19 2.95 7.80 1.92
N LYS A 20 3.37 8.58 0.94
CA LYS A 20 2.59 8.85 -0.25
C LYS A 20 3.34 8.24 -1.43
N ILE A 21 2.82 7.17 -1.98
CA ILE A 21 3.48 6.48 -3.08
C ILE A 21 2.69 6.71 -4.35
N ASN A 22 3.36 7.24 -5.36
CA ASN A 22 2.80 7.40 -6.69
C ASN A 22 3.60 6.57 -7.67
N THR A 23 2.91 6.03 -8.65
CA THR A 23 3.57 5.30 -9.73
C THR A 23 3.32 6.02 -11.03
N ILE A 24 4.38 6.17 -11.82
CA ILE A 24 4.30 6.79 -13.14
C ILE A 24 4.63 5.71 -14.16
N LYS A 25 3.62 5.29 -14.90
CA LYS A 25 3.81 4.26 -15.92
C LYS A 25 4.25 4.91 -17.22
N GLY A 26 5.33 4.38 -17.77
CA GLY A 26 5.88 4.84 -19.02
C GLY A 26 6.05 3.70 -20.00
N ASN A 27 6.71 3.99 -21.12
CA ASN A 27 6.91 2.97 -22.17
C ASN A 27 7.92 1.89 -21.76
N HIS A 28 8.74 2.17 -20.75
CA HIS A 28 9.81 1.27 -20.33
C HIS A 28 9.72 0.91 -18.84
N GLY A 29 8.51 0.73 -18.33
CA GLY A 29 8.32 0.33 -16.96
C GLY A 29 7.63 1.37 -16.10
N THR A 30 7.86 1.31 -14.81
CA THR A 30 7.16 2.14 -13.84
C THR A 30 8.17 2.83 -12.94
N THR A 31 8.01 4.14 -12.79
CA THR A 31 8.81 4.93 -11.87
C THR A 31 8.02 5.08 -10.57
N ILE A 32 8.70 4.88 -9.45
CA ILE A 32 8.06 4.92 -8.13
C ILE A 32 8.53 6.17 -7.41
N VAL A 33 7.56 6.97 -6.99
CA VAL A 33 7.80 8.23 -6.30
C VAL A 33 7.23 8.12 -4.90
N ILE A 34 8.06 8.37 -3.89
CA ILE A 34 7.63 8.34 -2.49
C ILE A 34 7.83 9.72 -1.91
N ASN A 35 6.73 10.30 -1.40
CA ASN A 35 6.73 11.63 -0.80
C ASN A 35 7.33 12.70 -1.72
N GLY A 36 7.01 12.59 -3.02
CA GLY A 36 7.47 13.57 -3.99
C GLY A 36 8.88 13.34 -4.52
N LYS A 37 9.55 12.31 -4.06
CA LYS A 37 10.91 12.01 -4.48
C LYS A 37 10.94 10.70 -5.26
N GLU A 38 11.59 10.72 -6.41
CA GLU A 38 11.76 9.52 -7.22
C GLU A 38 12.72 8.56 -6.51
N ILE A 39 12.24 7.38 -6.17
CA ILE A 39 12.98 6.41 -5.35
C ILE A 39 13.50 5.25 -6.19
N ASP A 40 12.69 4.76 -7.12
CA ASP A 40 13.02 3.55 -7.83
C ASP A 40 12.36 3.53 -9.20
N HIS A 41 12.90 2.72 -10.08
CA HIS A 41 12.32 2.46 -11.39
C HIS A 41 12.30 0.96 -11.62
N GLU A 42 11.13 0.42 -11.95
CA GLU A 42 10.96 -0.99 -12.21
C GLU A 42 10.63 -1.20 -13.69
N ASP A 43 11.29 -2.16 -14.32
CA ASP A 43 11.02 -2.47 -15.71
C ASP A 43 9.70 -3.19 -15.91
N SER A 44 9.09 -3.66 -14.83
CA SER A 44 7.81 -4.35 -14.86
C SER A 44 6.65 -3.37 -14.66
N SER A 45 5.52 -3.69 -15.27
CA SER A 45 4.29 -2.95 -14.99
C SER A 45 3.59 -3.43 -13.72
N GLU A 46 4.04 -4.54 -13.16
CA GLU A 46 3.49 -5.08 -11.93
C GLU A 46 4.29 -4.60 -10.73
N ILE A 47 3.62 -3.96 -9.80
CA ILE A 47 4.27 -3.39 -8.62
C ILE A 47 3.72 -4.07 -7.37
N ASN A 48 4.61 -4.65 -6.58
CA ASN A 48 4.28 -5.25 -5.30
C ASN A 48 5.03 -4.51 -4.20
N ILE A 49 4.31 -3.98 -3.24
CA ILE A 49 4.89 -3.19 -2.17
C ILE A 49 4.62 -3.87 -0.85
N GLU A 50 5.67 -4.07 -0.06
CA GLU A 50 5.56 -4.61 1.29
C GLU A 50 6.08 -3.56 2.27
N ILE A 51 5.30 -3.30 3.31
CA ILE A 51 5.64 -2.32 4.32
C ILE A 51 5.61 -2.98 5.68
N ASN A 52 6.71 -2.90 6.40
CA ASN A 52 6.83 -3.40 7.78
C ASN A 52 6.89 -2.19 8.71
N GLY A 53 5.80 -1.92 9.40
CA GLY A 53 5.67 -0.78 10.27
C GLY A 53 4.30 -0.15 10.19
N ASN A 54 4.13 0.96 10.90
CA ASN A 54 2.85 1.67 10.95
C ASN A 54 2.85 2.82 9.97
N ILE A 55 1.70 3.06 9.34
CA ILE A 55 1.56 4.11 8.34
C ILE A 55 0.34 4.97 8.67
N ASN A 56 0.49 6.28 8.57
CA ASN A 56 -0.64 7.19 8.71
C ASN A 56 -1.42 7.34 7.41
N HIS A 57 -0.73 7.59 6.30
CA HIS A 57 -1.38 7.74 5.01
C HIS A 57 -0.61 6.98 3.94
N PHE A 58 -1.32 6.23 3.13
CA PHE A 58 -0.74 5.48 2.04
C PHE A 58 -1.58 5.69 0.78
N ASN A 59 -0.94 6.05 -0.31
CA ASN A 59 -1.62 6.27 -1.58
C ASN A 59 -0.85 5.56 -2.69
N LEU A 60 -1.49 4.60 -3.33
CA LEU A 60 -0.90 3.86 -4.44
C LEU A 60 -1.92 3.74 -5.56
N PRO A 61 -1.70 4.37 -6.71
CA PRO A 61 -2.68 4.30 -7.81
C PRO A 61 -2.90 2.90 -8.34
N SER A 62 -1.87 2.07 -8.43
CA SER A 62 -2.04 0.70 -8.87
C SER A 62 -0.93 -0.17 -8.33
N GLY A 63 -1.23 -1.45 -8.12
CA GLY A 63 -0.29 -2.41 -7.60
C GLY A 63 -0.82 -3.14 -6.40
N ASN A 64 -0.02 -4.04 -5.86
CA ASN A 64 -0.37 -4.82 -4.69
C ASN A 64 0.36 -4.30 -3.47
N VAL A 65 -0.34 -4.24 -2.35
CA VAL A 65 0.20 -3.70 -1.11
C VAL A 65 0.03 -4.70 0.01
N THR A 66 1.09 -4.96 0.74
CA THR A 66 1.05 -5.74 1.97
C THR A 66 1.62 -4.89 3.09
N VAL A 67 0.84 -4.69 4.15
CA VAL A 67 1.29 -3.91 5.30
C VAL A 67 1.30 -4.81 6.53
N ASN A 68 2.45 -4.88 7.19
CA ASN A 68 2.60 -5.59 8.44
C ASN A 68 2.66 -4.58 9.58
N GLY A 69 1.50 -4.12 10.02
CA GLY A 69 1.40 -3.09 11.05
C GLY A 69 0.06 -2.37 10.93
N ASP A 70 -0.04 -1.23 11.61
CA ASP A 70 -1.26 -0.44 11.62
C ASP A 70 -1.29 0.56 10.48
N VAL A 71 -2.48 0.78 9.92
CA VAL A 71 -2.70 1.75 8.85
C VAL A 71 -3.84 2.66 9.26
N LYS A 72 -3.63 3.96 9.26
CA LYS A 72 -4.72 4.90 9.51
C LYS A 72 -5.56 5.14 8.28
N SER A 73 -4.92 5.34 7.14
CA SER A 73 -5.63 5.62 5.90
C SER A 73 -4.86 5.03 4.73
N LEU A 74 -5.56 4.28 3.88
CA LEU A 74 -4.96 3.68 2.71
C LEU A 74 -5.87 3.90 1.51
N TYR A 75 -5.28 4.33 0.41
CA TYR A 75 -6.01 4.57 -0.84
C TYR A 75 -5.29 3.86 -1.97
N THR A 76 -6.03 3.08 -2.73
CA THR A 76 -5.53 2.49 -3.97
C THR A 76 -6.66 2.44 -4.99
N MET A 77 -6.34 2.65 -6.24
CA MET A 77 -7.35 2.59 -7.31
C MET A 77 -7.54 1.18 -7.82
N SER A 78 -6.45 0.42 -7.96
CA SER A 78 -6.56 -0.97 -8.40
C SER A 78 -5.43 -1.78 -7.79
N GLY A 79 -5.70 -3.07 -7.60
CA GLY A 79 -4.75 -3.97 -7.00
C GLY A 79 -5.29 -4.56 -5.71
N ASN A 80 -4.49 -5.41 -5.08
CA ASN A 80 -4.87 -6.10 -3.86
C ASN A 80 -4.21 -5.47 -2.66
N VAL A 81 -4.95 -5.42 -1.56
CA VAL A 81 -4.45 -4.88 -0.30
C VAL A 81 -4.51 -5.96 0.76
N ALA A 82 -3.42 -6.17 1.47
CA ALA A 82 -3.37 -7.09 2.60
C ALA A 82 -2.77 -6.36 3.79
N VAL A 83 -3.45 -6.39 4.93
CA VAL A 83 -2.93 -5.85 6.17
C VAL A 83 -2.83 -6.98 7.17
N ASN A 84 -1.61 -7.28 7.59
CA ASN A 84 -1.33 -8.38 8.51
C ASN A 84 -0.95 -7.83 9.88
N ASN A 85 -1.52 -8.41 10.92
CA ASN A 85 -1.15 -8.13 12.31
C ASN A 85 -1.33 -6.67 12.72
N GLY A 86 -2.31 -5.98 12.14
CA GLY A 86 -2.53 -4.59 12.48
C GLY A 86 -3.97 -4.18 12.31
N ASN A 87 -4.26 -2.98 12.79
CA ASN A 87 -5.58 -2.40 12.70
C ASN A 87 -5.61 -1.34 11.60
N VAL A 88 -6.75 -1.20 10.96
CA VAL A 88 -6.93 -0.28 9.86
C VAL A 88 -7.99 0.74 10.23
N GLY A 89 -7.69 2.01 10.02
CA GLY A 89 -8.70 3.04 10.15
C GLY A 89 -9.59 3.07 8.93
N LYS A 90 -9.04 3.50 7.80
CA LYS A 90 -9.83 3.67 6.58
C LYS A 90 -9.11 3.10 5.38
N ILE A 91 -9.83 2.36 4.55
CA ILE A 91 -9.31 1.89 3.27
C ILE A 91 -10.28 2.27 2.17
N THR A 92 -9.75 2.83 1.10
CA THR A 92 -10.52 3.13 -0.11
C THR A 92 -9.84 2.49 -1.30
N THR A 93 -10.56 1.66 -2.03
CA THR A 93 -10.06 1.07 -3.26
C THR A 93 -11.17 1.06 -4.30
N THR A 94 -10.83 1.27 -5.58
CA THR A 94 -11.82 1.23 -6.64
C THR A 94 -12.06 -0.19 -7.12
N SER A 95 -10.99 -0.95 -7.34
CA SER A 95 -11.11 -2.35 -7.70
C SER A 95 -9.97 -3.14 -7.10
N GLY A 96 -10.23 -4.41 -6.82
CA GLY A 96 -9.27 -5.27 -6.20
C GLY A 96 -9.81 -5.87 -4.91
N ASN A 97 -9.02 -6.72 -4.28
CA ASN A 97 -9.42 -7.41 -3.07
C ASN A 97 -8.72 -6.81 -1.85
N VAL A 98 -9.44 -6.77 -0.73
CA VAL A 98 -8.90 -6.27 0.53
C VAL A 98 -8.99 -7.37 1.57
N ASN A 99 -7.85 -7.69 2.18
CA ASN A 99 -7.77 -8.67 3.27
C ASN A 99 -7.14 -8.01 4.48
N ILE A 100 -7.84 -8.05 5.61
CA ILE A 100 -7.37 -7.45 6.85
C ILE A 100 -7.41 -8.51 7.94
N SER A 101 -6.27 -8.78 8.57
CA SER A 101 -6.18 -9.74 9.66
C SER A 101 -6.43 -9.14 11.04
N GLY A 102 -6.53 -7.83 11.12
CA GLY A 102 -6.87 -7.14 12.36
C GLY A 102 -8.26 -6.55 12.29
N ASN A 103 -8.47 -5.46 13.01
CA ASN A 103 -9.75 -4.79 13.08
C ASN A 103 -9.78 -3.57 12.18
N CYS A 104 -10.96 -3.26 11.64
CA CYS A 104 -11.19 -2.00 10.95
C CYS A 104 -11.93 -1.07 11.90
N THR A 105 -11.35 0.07 12.20
CA THR A 105 -11.91 1.01 13.18
C THR A 105 -12.77 2.10 12.57
N ASP A 106 -12.68 2.32 11.26
CA ASP A 106 -13.45 3.35 10.60
C ASP A 106 -14.22 2.74 9.42
N LYS A 107 -13.68 2.82 8.21
CA LYS A 107 -14.46 2.45 7.04
C LYS A 107 -13.59 1.78 5.99
N ILE A 108 -14.17 0.75 5.34
CA ILE A 108 -13.60 0.17 4.15
C ILE A 108 -14.55 0.43 3.00
N SER A 109 -14.05 1.03 1.93
CA SER A 109 -14.84 1.35 0.76
C SER A 109 -14.20 0.77 -0.49
N THR A 110 -14.97 0.01 -1.24
CA THR A 110 -14.50 -0.51 -2.53
C THR A 110 -15.66 -0.44 -3.53
N THR A 111 -15.34 -0.08 -4.76
CA THR A 111 -16.36 -0.01 -5.81
C THR A 111 -16.62 -1.40 -6.38
N SER A 112 -15.57 -2.16 -6.63
CA SER A 112 -15.70 -3.54 -7.02
C SER A 112 -14.55 -4.35 -6.45
N GLY A 113 -14.82 -5.57 -6.07
CA GLY A 113 -13.85 -6.42 -5.42
C GLY A 113 -14.39 -6.98 -4.13
N ASN A 114 -13.62 -7.81 -3.48
CA ASN A 114 -14.00 -8.47 -2.25
C ASN A 114 -13.28 -7.89 -1.05
N VAL A 115 -13.98 -7.81 0.07
CA VAL A 115 -13.39 -7.34 1.32
C VAL A 115 -13.52 -8.44 2.34
N THR A 116 -12.40 -8.79 2.96
CA THR A 116 -12.36 -9.78 4.03
C THR A 116 -11.69 -9.16 5.24
N VAL A 117 -12.38 -9.14 6.37
CA VAL A 117 -11.82 -8.67 7.63
C VAL A 117 -11.91 -9.83 8.63
N ILE A 118 -10.75 -10.25 9.11
CA ILE A 118 -10.66 -11.33 10.09
C ILE A 118 -10.22 -10.69 11.40
N GLY A 119 -11.13 -9.97 12.01
CA GLY A 119 -10.87 -9.30 13.27
C GLY A 119 -10.96 -10.24 14.46
N VAL A 120 -10.48 -9.79 15.60
CA VAL A 120 -10.49 -10.57 16.83
C VAL A 120 -11.56 -10.06 17.74
#